data_4250c00fa0ce40f463fd8ac9e9c2b07d
#
_entry.id   4250c00fa0ce40f463fd8ac9e9c2b07d
#
_cell.length_a   1.000
_cell.length_b   1.000
_cell.length_c   1.000
_cell.angle_alpha   90.00
_cell.angle_beta   90.00
_cell.angle_gamma   90.00
#
_symmetry.space_group_name_H-M   'P 1'
#
loop_
_entity.id
_entity.type
_entity.pdbx_description
1 polymer ?
#
loop_
_entity_poly.entity_id
_entity_poly.type
_entity_poly.pdbx_seq_one_letter_code
_entity_poly.pdbx_strand_id
1 'polypeptide(L)'
;MSAAPAGNGHVGLVLVSHSAAIADGLAEFVAQVAGPDVVIVAAGGGPDGTLGTDGAKVLDALRGLAGGAGAVVLMDLGSSVLSVRAALQELEAAESERIVVVDAPFVEGAISAGVTASTGASRDEVAAAAEEARGASKL
;
A
#
# COMPACT_ATOMS: atom_id res chain seq x y z
N MET A 1 8.17 21.46 -1.41
CA MET A 1 8.08 20.66 -1.45
C MET A 1 7.35 19.93 -0.96
N SER A 2 6.75 19.66 -1.24
CA SER A 2 5.93 18.92 -0.70
C SER A 2 6.50 18.01 0.06
N ALA A 3 6.45 18.04 1.08
CA ALA A 3 6.85 17.06 1.86
C ALA A 3 6.30 15.83 1.43
N ALA A 4 6.97 15.17 0.64
CA ALA A 4 6.58 13.85 0.33
C ALA A 4 6.41 13.13 1.65
N PRO A 5 5.29 12.47 1.87
CA PRO A 5 5.07 11.72 3.10
C PRO A 5 6.17 10.70 3.36
N ALA A 6 6.80 10.20 2.29
CA ALA A 6 7.85 9.19 2.40
C ALA A 6 9.22 9.78 2.69
N GLY A 7 9.30 11.07 3.02
CA GLY A 7 10.58 11.75 3.22
C GLY A 7 11.38 11.28 4.42
N ASN A 8 10.81 10.42 5.28
CA ASN A 8 11.50 9.91 6.45
C ASN A 8 12.36 8.66 6.16
N GLY A 9 12.42 8.21 4.91
CA GLY A 9 13.26 7.08 4.51
C GLY A 9 12.64 5.72 4.71
N HIS A 10 11.46 5.62 5.28
CA HIS A 10 10.76 4.35 5.43
C HIS A 10 9.90 4.06 4.22
N VAL A 11 9.81 2.79 3.84
CA VAL A 11 8.92 2.34 2.78
C VAL A 11 7.49 2.57 3.25
N GLY A 12 6.67 3.17 2.38
CA GLY A 12 5.26 3.39 2.68
C GLY A 12 4.38 2.24 2.19
N LEU A 13 3.13 2.23 2.62
CA LEU A 13 2.16 1.24 2.19
C LEU A 13 0.96 1.93 1.54
N VAL A 14 0.46 1.33 0.46
CA VAL A 14 -0.81 1.72 -0.15
C VAL A 14 -1.76 0.53 -0.04
N LEU A 15 -2.91 0.75 0.56
CA LEU A 15 -3.91 -0.29 0.80
C LEU A 15 -5.12 -0.01 -0.09
N VAL A 16 -5.31 -0.86 -1.09
CA VAL A 16 -6.37 -0.69 -2.09
C VAL A 16 -7.50 -1.67 -1.80
N SER A 17 -8.70 -1.15 -1.59
CA SER A 17 -9.86 -1.97 -1.29
C SER A 17 -11.09 -1.48 -2.05
N HIS A 18 -12.04 -2.38 -2.30
CA HIS A 18 -13.33 -2.03 -2.87
C HIS A 18 -14.21 -1.28 -1.87
N SER A 19 -13.84 -1.32 -0.58
CA SER A 19 -14.58 -0.67 0.49
C SER A 19 -13.70 0.38 1.16
N ALA A 20 -14.18 1.62 1.22
CA ALA A 20 -13.47 2.69 1.93
C ALA A 20 -13.31 2.33 3.41
N ALA A 21 -14.35 1.76 4.02
CA ALA A 21 -14.30 1.40 5.44
C ALA A 21 -13.23 0.34 5.72
N ILE A 22 -13.09 -0.64 4.82
CA ILE A 22 -12.07 -1.68 4.99
C ILE A 22 -10.67 -1.09 4.86
N ALA A 23 -10.45 -0.27 3.83
CA ALA A 23 -9.14 0.34 3.62
C ALA A 23 -8.77 1.26 4.78
N ASP A 24 -9.68 2.10 5.21
CA ASP A 24 -9.43 3.03 6.29
C ASP A 24 -9.19 2.31 7.62
N GLY A 25 -10.00 1.29 7.91
CA GLY A 25 -9.85 0.50 9.13
C GLY A 25 -8.54 -0.27 9.16
N LEU A 26 -8.15 -0.84 8.04
CA LEU A 26 -6.87 -1.55 7.97
C LEU A 26 -5.70 -0.59 8.11
N ALA A 27 -5.77 0.59 7.46
CA ALA A 27 -4.72 1.59 7.59
C ALA A 27 -4.54 2.01 9.06
N GLU A 28 -5.64 2.20 9.78
CA GLU A 28 -5.60 2.54 11.20
C GLU A 28 -4.96 1.41 12.02
N PHE A 29 -5.35 0.17 11.74
CA PHE A 29 -4.81 -0.99 12.43
C PHE A 29 -3.29 -1.09 12.22
N VAL A 30 -2.85 -1.01 10.97
CA VAL A 30 -1.42 -1.11 10.64
C VAL A 30 -0.64 0.03 11.28
N ALA A 31 -1.20 1.25 11.26
CA ALA A 31 -0.53 2.40 11.84
C ALA A 31 -0.26 2.21 13.33
N GLN A 32 -1.19 1.62 14.05
CA GLN A 32 -1.00 1.38 15.48
C GLN A 32 0.09 0.35 15.76
N VAL A 33 0.27 -0.61 14.88
CA VAL A 33 1.27 -1.67 15.04
C VAL A 33 2.65 -1.21 14.55
N ALA A 34 2.68 -0.51 13.41
CA ALA A 34 3.93 -0.10 12.79
C ALA A 34 4.54 1.16 13.40
N GLY A 35 3.71 2.01 13.99
CA GLY A 35 4.18 3.26 14.55
C GLY A 35 4.16 4.42 13.56
N PRO A 36 4.56 5.62 14.02
CA PRO A 36 4.34 6.85 13.26
C PRO A 36 5.27 7.07 12.07
N ASP A 37 6.35 6.30 11.97
CA ASP A 37 7.32 6.53 10.91
C ASP A 37 6.94 5.91 9.56
N VAL A 38 5.97 4.98 9.56
CA VAL A 38 5.52 4.35 8.33
C VAL A 38 4.27 5.07 7.82
N VAL A 39 4.35 5.60 6.62
CA VAL A 39 3.20 6.28 6.00
C VAL A 39 2.32 5.23 5.34
N ILE A 40 1.05 5.22 5.70
CA ILE A 40 0.08 4.25 5.18
C ILE A 40 -1.06 5.04 4.55
N VAL A 41 -1.31 4.79 3.28
CA VAL A 41 -2.35 5.49 2.53
C VAL A 41 -3.43 4.50 2.14
N ALA A 42 -4.66 4.79 2.54
CA ALA A 42 -5.82 3.99 2.16
C ALA A 42 -6.41 4.54 0.87
N ALA A 43 -6.67 3.65 -0.08
CA ALA A 43 -7.32 4.00 -1.34
C ALA A 43 -8.49 3.03 -1.53
N GLY A 44 -9.60 3.29 -0.85
CA GLY A 44 -10.75 2.41 -0.84
C GLY A 44 -12.02 3.06 -1.34
N GLY A 45 -12.89 2.23 -1.92
CA GLY A 45 -14.19 2.65 -2.41
C GLY A 45 -14.16 3.27 -3.79
N GLY A 46 -15.35 3.33 -4.41
CA GLY A 46 -15.53 3.97 -5.70
C GLY A 46 -15.61 5.49 -5.57
N PRO A 47 -15.84 6.19 -6.71
CA PRO A 47 -15.82 7.66 -6.74
C PRO A 47 -16.80 8.32 -5.78
N ASP A 48 -17.95 7.70 -5.55
CA ASP A 48 -18.98 8.25 -4.67
C ASP A 48 -18.95 7.64 -3.27
N GLY A 49 -17.86 6.95 -2.91
CA GLY A 49 -17.78 6.27 -1.63
C GLY A 49 -18.56 4.94 -1.59
N THR A 50 -19.15 4.55 -2.71
CA THR A 50 -19.82 3.25 -2.83
C THR A 50 -18.78 2.15 -3.04
N LEU A 51 -19.22 0.90 -3.07
CA LEU A 51 -18.30 -0.22 -3.33
C LEU A 51 -17.70 -0.11 -4.74
N GLY A 52 -16.43 -0.42 -4.84
CA GLY A 52 -15.69 -0.36 -6.10
C GLY A 52 -14.34 0.29 -5.90
N THR A 53 -13.64 0.57 -7.00
CA THR A 53 -12.35 1.24 -6.96
C THR A 53 -12.43 2.56 -7.73
N ASP A 54 -11.62 3.51 -7.32
CA ASP A 54 -11.52 4.82 -7.97
C ASP A 54 -10.08 4.97 -8.45
N GLY A 55 -9.90 4.95 -9.79
CA GLY A 55 -8.58 5.04 -10.38
C GLY A 55 -7.82 6.30 -9.99
N ALA A 56 -8.52 7.43 -9.88
CA ALA A 56 -7.88 8.69 -9.49
C ALA A 56 -7.37 8.61 -8.05
N LYS A 57 -8.15 8.01 -7.16
CA LYS A 57 -7.76 7.83 -5.76
C LYS A 57 -6.54 6.94 -5.64
N VAL A 58 -6.52 5.84 -6.40
CA VAL A 58 -5.37 4.92 -6.42
C VAL A 58 -4.14 5.63 -6.96
N LEU A 59 -4.29 6.35 -8.08
CA LEU A 59 -3.17 7.08 -8.68
C LEU A 59 -2.59 8.12 -7.72
N ASP A 60 -3.44 8.88 -7.05
CA ASP A 60 -2.97 9.88 -6.09
C ASP A 60 -2.18 9.23 -4.95
N ALA A 61 -2.66 8.08 -4.45
CA ALA A 61 -1.98 7.36 -3.38
C ALA A 61 -0.60 6.89 -3.84
N LEU A 62 -0.50 6.30 -5.03
CA LEU A 62 0.77 5.83 -5.57
C LEU A 62 1.73 6.99 -5.79
N ARG A 63 1.23 8.07 -6.39
CA ARG A 63 2.06 9.24 -6.71
C ARG A 63 2.59 9.89 -5.44
N GLY A 64 1.81 9.90 -4.37
CA GLY A 64 2.22 10.46 -3.09
C GLY A 64 3.38 9.72 -2.44
N LEU A 65 3.57 8.44 -2.75
CA LEU A 65 4.62 7.63 -2.16
C LEU A 65 5.67 7.16 -3.18
N ALA A 66 5.66 7.73 -4.38
CA ALA A 66 6.58 7.31 -5.44
C ALA A 66 7.98 7.91 -5.32
N GLY A 67 8.23 8.75 -4.32
CA GLY A 67 9.54 9.30 -4.06
C GLY A 67 10.25 8.55 -2.93
N GLY A 68 11.49 8.90 -2.66
CA GLY A 68 12.24 8.36 -1.54
C GLY A 68 12.32 6.83 -1.54
N ALA A 69 11.96 6.22 -0.43
CA ALA A 69 12.02 4.77 -0.28
C ALA A 69 10.93 4.03 -1.08
N GLY A 70 9.94 4.75 -1.57
CA GLY A 70 8.85 4.17 -2.34
C GLY A 70 7.79 3.50 -1.50
N ALA A 71 7.04 2.60 -2.12
CA ALA A 71 5.91 1.97 -1.45
C ALA A 71 5.65 0.54 -1.91
N VAL A 72 4.99 -0.20 -1.04
CA VAL A 72 4.46 -1.54 -1.34
C VAL A 72 2.94 -1.43 -1.35
N VAL A 73 2.32 -2.01 -2.37
CA VAL A 73 0.87 -1.93 -2.59
C VAL A 73 0.23 -3.27 -2.29
N LEU A 74 -0.78 -3.26 -1.43
CA LEU A 74 -1.59 -4.43 -1.12
C LEU A 74 -3.02 -4.19 -1.59
N MET A 75 -3.70 -5.29 -1.99
CA MET A 75 -5.04 -5.22 -2.56
C MET A 75 -5.92 -6.27 -1.88
N ASP A 76 -7.22 -5.95 -1.76
CA ASP A 76 -8.15 -6.88 -1.11
C ASP A 76 -8.59 -8.01 -2.03
N LEU A 77 -9.03 -7.68 -3.24
CA LEU A 77 -9.54 -8.67 -4.20
C LEU A 77 -8.79 -8.55 -5.52
N GLY A 78 -8.84 -9.63 -6.29
CA GLY A 78 -8.14 -9.67 -7.57
C GLY A 78 -8.52 -8.55 -8.53
N SER A 79 -9.77 -8.08 -8.50
CA SER A 79 -10.21 -7.00 -9.40
C SER A 79 -9.52 -5.67 -9.09
N SER A 80 -9.03 -5.46 -7.87
CA SER A 80 -8.25 -4.27 -7.55
C SER A 80 -6.92 -4.22 -8.31
N VAL A 81 -6.42 -5.39 -8.74
CA VAL A 81 -5.16 -5.48 -9.49
C VAL A 81 -5.26 -4.67 -10.78
N LEU A 82 -6.40 -4.71 -11.45
CA LEU A 82 -6.59 -3.96 -12.69
C LEU A 82 -6.51 -2.46 -12.47
N SER A 83 -7.12 -1.97 -11.40
CA SER A 83 -7.07 -0.55 -11.05
C SER A 83 -5.65 -0.10 -10.71
N VAL A 84 -4.92 -0.93 -9.98
CA VAL A 84 -3.54 -0.62 -9.61
C VAL A 84 -2.64 -0.61 -10.85
N ARG A 85 -2.79 -1.60 -11.73
CA ARG A 85 -1.98 -1.66 -12.96
C ARG A 85 -2.25 -0.48 -13.87
N ALA A 86 -3.51 -0.08 -14.00
CA ALA A 86 -3.87 1.10 -14.80
C ALA A 86 -3.24 2.36 -14.21
N ALA A 87 -3.27 2.51 -12.89
CA ALA A 87 -2.66 3.66 -12.23
C ALA A 87 -1.15 3.69 -12.42
N LEU A 88 -0.50 2.53 -12.33
CA LEU A 88 0.95 2.46 -12.54
C LEU A 88 1.36 2.92 -13.94
N GLN A 89 0.54 2.67 -14.94
CA GLN A 89 0.84 3.11 -16.31
C GLN A 89 0.76 4.62 -16.47
N GLU A 90 0.10 5.32 -15.55
CA GLU A 90 0.02 6.77 -15.57
C GLU A 90 1.22 7.44 -14.91
N LEU A 91 2.05 6.67 -14.21
CA LEU A 91 3.24 7.21 -13.54
C LEU A 91 4.40 7.30 -14.51
N GLU A 92 5.33 8.22 -14.24
CA GLU A 92 6.62 8.24 -14.91
C GLU A 92 7.40 6.98 -14.55
N ALA A 93 8.31 6.56 -15.42
CA ALA A 93 9.09 5.35 -15.17
C ALA A 93 9.84 5.42 -13.85
N ALA A 94 10.43 6.57 -13.53
CA ALA A 94 11.16 6.74 -12.28
C ALA A 94 10.26 6.59 -11.06
N GLU A 95 8.98 6.97 -11.18
CA GLU A 95 8.01 6.80 -10.10
C GLU A 95 7.58 5.35 -9.98
N SER A 96 7.22 4.71 -11.09
CA SER A 96 6.71 3.34 -11.05
C SER A 96 7.76 2.35 -10.57
N GLU A 97 9.03 2.63 -10.80
CA GLU A 97 10.13 1.79 -10.33
C GLU A 97 10.22 1.73 -8.80
N ARG A 98 9.63 2.71 -8.12
CA ARG A 98 9.64 2.76 -6.67
C ARG A 98 8.38 2.18 -6.03
N ILE A 99 7.53 1.57 -6.83
CA ILE A 99 6.28 0.97 -6.36
C ILE A 99 6.36 -0.54 -6.60
N VAL A 100 6.15 -1.33 -5.55
CA VAL A 100 6.11 -2.79 -5.66
C VAL A 100 4.71 -3.26 -5.32
N VAL A 101 4.08 -3.98 -6.25
CA VAL A 101 2.76 -4.56 -6.02
C VAL A 101 2.96 -6.01 -5.58
N VAL A 102 2.32 -6.40 -4.48
CA VAL A 102 2.54 -7.72 -3.90
C VAL A 102 1.28 -8.58 -3.98
N ASP A 103 1.50 -9.89 -4.07
CA ASP A 103 0.45 -10.89 -4.01
C ASP A 103 0.43 -11.44 -2.59
N ALA A 104 -0.42 -10.86 -1.75
CA ALA A 104 -0.44 -11.18 -0.32
C ALA A 104 -1.85 -11.08 0.23
N PRO A 105 -2.14 -11.81 1.34
CA PRO A 105 -3.41 -11.61 2.05
C PRO A 105 -3.47 -10.17 2.57
N PHE A 106 -4.64 -9.56 2.43
CA PHE A 106 -4.75 -8.12 2.63
C PHE A 106 -4.43 -7.69 4.06
N VAL A 107 -5.04 -8.33 5.04
CA VAL A 107 -4.85 -7.94 6.44
C VAL A 107 -3.50 -8.42 6.96
N GLU A 108 -3.22 -9.69 6.86
CA GLU A 108 -1.96 -10.25 7.39
C GLU A 108 -0.75 -9.68 6.66
N GLY A 109 -0.86 -9.53 5.35
CA GLY A 109 0.22 -8.96 4.56
C GLY A 109 0.50 -7.51 4.91
N ALA A 110 -0.55 -6.72 5.15
CA ALA A 110 -0.38 -5.32 5.53
C ALA A 110 0.29 -5.18 6.90
N ILE A 111 -0.09 -6.03 7.85
CA ILE A 111 0.53 -6.01 9.17
C ILE A 111 2.02 -6.38 9.05
N SER A 112 2.34 -7.46 8.33
CA SER A 112 3.74 -7.87 8.15
C SER A 112 4.55 -6.81 7.44
N ALA A 113 3.98 -6.21 6.41
CA ALA A 113 4.65 -5.15 5.66
C ALA A 113 4.89 -3.92 6.53
N GLY A 114 3.89 -3.51 7.32
CA GLY A 114 4.03 -2.34 8.17
C GLY A 114 5.08 -2.51 9.24
N VAL A 115 5.09 -3.65 9.91
CA VAL A 115 6.08 -3.94 10.95
C VAL A 115 7.49 -3.98 10.34
N THR A 116 7.64 -4.63 9.19
CA THR A 116 8.94 -4.71 8.51
C THR A 116 9.40 -3.32 8.04
N ALA A 117 8.49 -2.52 7.48
CA ALA A 117 8.83 -1.16 7.06
C ALA A 117 9.28 -0.30 8.23
N SER A 118 8.73 -0.53 9.42
CA SER A 118 9.09 0.26 10.61
C SER A 118 10.54 0.08 11.02
N THR A 119 11.19 -1.00 10.59
CA THR A 119 12.60 -1.24 10.89
C THR A 119 13.54 -0.54 9.91
N GLY A 120 13.02 0.15 8.91
CA GLY A 120 13.84 0.76 7.86
C GLY A 120 14.24 -0.19 6.76
N ALA A 121 13.57 -1.34 6.67
CA ALA A 121 13.86 -2.35 5.65
C ALA A 121 13.61 -1.82 4.23
N SER A 122 14.26 -2.44 3.24
CA SER A 122 14.11 -2.07 1.84
C SER A 122 12.73 -2.46 1.29
N ARG A 123 12.38 -1.90 0.13
CA ARG A 123 11.13 -2.27 -0.55
C ARG A 123 11.05 -3.78 -0.79
N ASP A 124 12.12 -4.38 -1.22
CA ASP A 124 12.13 -5.82 -1.50
C ASP A 124 11.91 -6.63 -0.23
N GLU A 125 12.49 -6.21 0.88
CA GLU A 125 12.30 -6.87 2.17
C GLU A 125 10.86 -6.72 2.66
N VAL A 126 10.29 -5.53 2.51
CA VAL A 126 8.91 -5.27 2.91
C VAL A 126 7.95 -6.08 2.04
N ALA A 127 8.19 -6.11 0.72
CA ALA A 127 7.38 -6.89 -0.20
C ALA A 127 7.45 -8.38 0.13
N ALA A 128 8.64 -8.90 0.41
CA ALA A 128 8.82 -10.30 0.77
C ALA A 128 8.07 -10.65 2.06
N ALA A 129 8.13 -9.76 3.07
CA ALA A 129 7.43 -9.99 4.32
C ALA A 129 5.91 -10.08 4.11
N ALA A 130 5.37 -9.20 3.26
CA ALA A 130 3.95 -9.24 2.94
C ALA A 130 3.58 -10.56 2.26
N GLU A 131 4.38 -10.99 1.29
CA GLU A 131 4.09 -12.21 0.53
C GLU A 131 4.23 -13.48 1.35
N GLU A 132 5.14 -13.49 2.31
CA GLU A 132 5.29 -14.62 3.22
C GLU A 132 4.03 -14.87 4.05
N ALA A 133 3.22 -13.85 4.26
CA ALA A 133 1.99 -14.00 5.02
C ALA A 133 1.00 -14.98 4.37
N ARG A 134 1.17 -15.28 3.06
CA ARG A 134 0.32 -16.26 2.38
C ARG A 134 0.45 -17.66 2.98
N GLY A 135 1.60 -17.97 3.56
CA GLY A 135 1.83 -19.27 4.18
C GLY A 135 1.52 -19.34 5.66
N ALA A 136 1.12 -18.23 6.27
CA ALA A 136 0.86 -18.20 7.70
C ALA A 136 -0.48 -18.85 8.01
N SER A 137 -0.45 -19.88 8.85
CA SER A 137 -1.66 -20.57 9.26
C SER A 137 -2.17 -19.99 10.58
N LYS A 138 -3.50 -19.94 10.73
CA LYS A 138 -4.10 -19.49 11.98
C LYS A 138 -4.44 -20.65 12.90
N LEU A 139 -4.52 -21.86 12.37
CA LEU A 139 -4.90 -23.05 13.14
C LEU A 139 -3.88 -24.15 13.00
#